data_4aae5488a1759a447cb8d9ee4182c58d
#
_entry.id   4aae5488a1759a447cb8d9ee4182c58d
#
_cell.length_a   1.000
_cell.length_b   1.000
_cell.length_c   1.000
_cell.angle_alpha   90.00
_cell.angle_beta   90.00
_cell.angle_gamma   90.00
#
_symmetry.space_group_name_H-M   'P 1'
#
loop_
_entity.id
_entity.type
_entity.pdbx_description
1 polymer ?
#
loop_
_entity_poly.entity_id
_entity_poly.type
_entity_poly.pdbx_seq_one_letter_code
_entity_poly.pdbx_strand_id
1 'polypeptide(L)' 'MELFNINERINFRNDIGTIRFIGQIKEKDYLGIEWDDPSKGKSFG' A
#
# COMPACT_ATOMS: atom_id res chain seq x y z
N MET A 1 -2.75 14.75 -2.17
CA MET A 1 -2.58 13.66 -3.09
C MET A 1 -3.72 12.66 -3.07
N GLU A 2 -4.46 12.55 -4.13
CA GLU A 2 -5.67 11.75 -4.08
C GLU A 2 -5.75 10.75 -5.19
N LEU A 3 -4.63 10.26 -5.61
CA LEU A 3 -4.63 9.31 -6.69
C LEU A 3 -5.00 7.91 -6.25
N PHE A 4 -5.10 7.69 -4.94
CA PHE A 4 -5.34 6.36 -4.41
C PHE A 4 -6.56 6.36 -3.52
N ASN A 5 -7.23 5.22 -3.44
CA ASN A 5 -8.39 5.05 -2.60
C ASN A 5 -8.24 3.78 -1.76
N ILE A 6 -8.87 3.81 -0.60
CA ILE A 6 -8.90 2.63 0.26
C ILE A 6 -9.57 1.50 -0.52
N ASN A 7 -9.02 0.31 -0.40
CA ASN A 7 -9.49 -0.91 -1.07
C ASN A 7 -9.17 -0.93 -2.56
N GLU A 8 -8.39 0.03 -3.02
CA GLU A 8 -7.98 0.02 -4.42
C GLU A 8 -6.88 -1.00 -4.63
N ARG A 9 -6.95 -1.70 -5.75
CA ARG A 9 -5.94 -2.69 -6.11
C ARG A 9 -4.80 -2.01 -6.85
N ILE A 10 -3.59 -2.36 -6.50
CA ILE A 10 -2.43 -1.79 -7.17
C ILE A 10 -1.51 -2.89 -7.64
N ASN A 11 -0.69 -2.55 -8.61
CA ASN A 11 0.32 -3.45 -9.15
C ASN A 11 1.65 -2.72 -9.10
N PHE A 12 2.59 -3.24 -8.33
CA PHE A 12 3.88 -2.61 -8.17
C PHE A 12 4.97 -3.66 -8.30
N ARG A 13 5.79 -3.53 -9.33
CA ARG A 13 6.91 -4.44 -9.55
C ARG A 13 6.46 -5.89 -9.55
N ASN A 14 5.38 -6.17 -10.27
CA ASN A 14 4.83 -7.52 -10.38
C ASN A 14 4.19 -8.03 -9.10
N ASP A 15 4.04 -7.18 -8.10
CA ASP A 15 3.33 -7.53 -6.90
C ASP A 15 2.00 -6.84 -6.90
N ILE A 16 0.97 -7.54 -6.45
CA ILE A 16 -0.37 -6.99 -6.39
C ILE A 16 -0.79 -6.87 -4.95
N GLY A 17 -1.34 -5.73 -4.62
CA GLY A 17 -1.80 -5.50 -3.27
C GLY A 17 -3.04 -4.64 -3.24
N THR A 18 -3.54 -4.42 -2.04
CA THR A 18 -4.74 -3.61 -1.81
C THR A 18 -4.39 -2.50 -0.84
N ILE A 19 -4.81 -1.29 -1.15
CA ILE A 19 -4.57 -0.18 -0.26
C ILE A 19 -5.54 -0.26 0.90
N ARG A 20 -5.00 -0.38 2.11
CA ARG A 20 -5.82 -0.49 3.30
C ARG A 20 -5.78 0.77 4.15
N PHE A 21 -4.83 1.63 3.91
CA PHE A 21 -4.66 2.81 4.73
C PHE A 21 -3.98 3.90 3.91
N ILE A 22 -4.49 5.11 4.03
CA ILE A 22 -3.87 6.28 3.42
C ILE A 22 -3.74 7.32 4.51
N GLY A 23 -2.53 7.82 4.71
CA GLY A 23 -2.33 8.79 5.76
C GLY A 23 -1.18 9.74 5.46
N GLN A 24 -1.08 10.77 6.28
CA GLN A 24 -0.03 11.74 6.13
C GLN A 24 0.57 12.03 7.50
N ILE A 25 1.88 11.97 7.58
CA ILE A 25 2.60 12.22 8.82
C ILE A 25 3.72 13.18 8.50
N LYS A 26 3.72 14.32 9.18
CA LYS A 26 4.78 15.32 9.00
C LYS A 26 4.99 15.66 7.54
N GLU A 27 3.89 15.87 6.83
CA GLU A 27 3.91 16.31 5.43
C GLU A 27 4.38 15.20 4.48
N LYS A 28 4.45 13.99 4.94
CA LYS A 28 4.76 12.87 4.07
C LYS A 28 3.56 11.96 3.95
N ASP A 29 3.30 11.50 2.74
CA ASP A 29 2.18 10.62 2.49
C ASP A 29 2.61 9.17 2.65
N TYR A 30 1.74 8.38 3.26
CA TYR A 30 2.01 6.96 3.48
C TYR A 30 0.84 6.14 3.02
N LEU A 31 1.15 4.99 2.45
CA LEU A 31 0.14 4.03 2.05
C LEU A 31 0.37 2.74 2.79
N GLY A 32 -0.68 2.22 3.41
CA GLY A 32 -0.61 0.90 4.01
C GLY A 32 -1.15 -0.08 2.99
N ILE A 33 -0.33 -1.01 2.58
CA ILE A 33 -0.70 -1.95 1.53
C ILE A 33 -0.67 -3.36 2.05
N GLU A 34 -1.74 -4.08 1.77
CA GLU A 34 -1.81 -5.49 2.08
C GLU A 34 -1.52 -6.24 0.80
N TRP A 35 -0.36 -6.88 0.73
CA TRP A 35 0.05 -7.59 -0.47
C TRP A 35 -0.67 -8.91 -0.56
N ASP A 36 -1.01 -9.32 -1.79
CA ASP A 36 -1.65 -10.61 -1.99
C ASP A 36 -0.73 -11.74 -1.60
N ASP A 37 0.57 -11.57 -1.80
CA ASP A 37 1.53 -12.58 -1.43
C ASP A 37 2.01 -12.30 -0.01
N PRO A 38 1.70 -13.17 0.95
CA PRO A 38 2.05 -12.90 2.34
C PRO A 38 3.54 -12.69 2.56
N SER A 39 4.37 -13.28 1.74
CA SER A 39 5.81 -13.14 1.95
C SER A 39 6.27 -11.73 1.65
N LYS A 40 5.54 -11.00 0.82
CA LYS A 40 5.92 -9.63 0.53
C LYS A 40 5.61 -8.71 1.68
N GLY A 41 4.51 -8.97 2.36
CA GLY A 41 4.12 -8.12 3.46
C GLY A 41 5.03 -8.20 4.65
N LYS A 42 5.81 -9.26 4.75
CA LYS A 42 6.71 -9.39 5.87
C LYS A 42 8.04 -8.74 5.65
N SER A 43 8.35 -8.41 4.43
CA SER A 43 9.71 -8.06 4.10
C SER A 43 10.12 -6.74 4.70
N PHE A 44 9.18 -5.90 5.05
CA PHE A 44 9.64 -4.64 5.56
C PHE A 44 9.51 -4.58 7.05
N GLY A 45 9.09 -5.63 7.61
CA GLY A 45 9.11 -5.82 9.05
C GLY A 45 9.09 -4.60 9.88
#